data_650c4906ef74b12a5ebf5ac26be08ac1
#
_entry.id   650c4906ef74b12a5ebf5ac26be08ac1
#
_cell.length_a   1.000
_cell.length_b   1.000
_cell.length_c   1.000
_cell.angle_alpha   90.00
_cell.angle_beta   90.00
_cell.angle_gamma   90.00
#
_symmetry.space_group_name_H-M   'P 1'
#
loop_
_entity.id
_entity.type
_entity.pdbx_description
1 polymer ?
#
loop_
_entity_poly.entity_id
_entity_poly.type
_entity_poly.pdbx_seq_one_letter_code
_entity_poly.pdbx_strand_id
1 'polypeptide(L)'
;MGLSTRKGQILMIVETKGLKKYYGEEPNIVRALDGVDFSVEEGEFVAVVGTSGSGKSTLLHMLGGLDTPTAGSVMVRSKELAQMDDDQLTIFRRRNIGFVFQNYNLVPILNVQENIVLPVELDGNRVDPALMEEVVGMLGLREKLESMPNTLSGGQQQRVAIARALVAGPAIVLADEPTGNLDSRTSADVMGLLRRMSTAFHQTLVMITHNSEIAQLADRIVRIEDGRIVERG
;
A
#
# COMPACT_ATOMS: atom_id res chain seq x y z
N MET A 1 -19.91 20.91 -18.03
CA MET A 1 -19.57 20.29 -19.34
C MET A 1 -19.11 18.88 -19.07
N GLY A 2 -19.82 17.89 -19.58
CA GLY A 2 -19.82 16.51 -19.14
C GLY A 2 -18.49 15.78 -19.34
N LEU A 3 -18.07 15.11 -18.29
CA LEU A 3 -17.10 14.04 -18.35
C LEU A 3 -17.79 12.83 -18.97
N SER A 4 -17.48 12.59 -20.25
CA SER A 4 -17.87 11.38 -20.97
C SER A 4 -17.15 10.20 -20.35
N THR A 5 -17.86 9.41 -19.57
CA THR A 5 -17.44 8.08 -19.16
C THR A 5 -17.27 7.22 -20.41
N ARG A 6 -16.03 6.94 -20.80
CA ARG A 6 -15.71 5.90 -21.77
C ARG A 6 -16.06 4.54 -21.13
N LYS A 7 -17.27 4.03 -21.45
CA LYS A 7 -17.67 2.66 -21.10
C LYS A 7 -16.67 1.69 -21.74
N GLY A 8 -16.00 0.88 -20.89
CA GLY A 8 -15.36 -0.35 -21.31
C GLY A 8 -13.82 -0.40 -21.36
N GLN A 9 -13.12 0.63 -20.91
CA GLN A 9 -11.66 0.53 -20.82
C GLN A 9 -11.26 0.24 -19.36
N ILE A 10 -10.76 -0.98 -19.10
CA ILE A 10 -10.16 -1.33 -17.82
C ILE A 10 -8.95 -0.41 -17.62
N LEU A 11 -8.96 0.35 -16.52
CA LEU A 11 -7.87 1.26 -16.20
C LEU A 11 -6.88 0.55 -15.26
N MET A 12 -5.69 0.26 -15.77
CA MET A 12 -4.61 -0.26 -14.96
C MET A 12 -4.00 0.89 -14.14
N ILE A 13 -4.07 0.76 -12.82
CA ILE A 13 -3.44 1.72 -11.89
C ILE A 13 -1.97 1.39 -11.69
N VAL A 14 -1.63 0.10 -11.68
CA VAL A 14 -0.24 -0.39 -11.59
C VAL A 14 0.03 -1.34 -12.72
N GLU A 15 1.21 -1.21 -13.32
CA GLU A 15 1.72 -2.16 -14.30
C GLU A 15 3.23 -2.30 -14.15
N THR A 16 3.75 -3.53 -14.12
CA THR A 16 5.17 -3.81 -14.25
C THR A 16 5.44 -4.67 -15.48
N LYS A 17 6.57 -4.42 -16.16
CA LYS A 17 6.99 -5.19 -17.34
C LYS A 17 8.42 -5.65 -17.17
N GLY A 18 8.62 -6.97 -17.17
CA GLY A 18 9.93 -7.59 -17.05
C GLY A 18 10.72 -7.12 -15.84
N LEU A 19 10.03 -6.77 -14.74
CA LEU A 19 10.63 -6.14 -13.57
C LEU A 19 11.69 -7.04 -12.95
N LYS A 20 12.91 -6.51 -12.77
CA LYS A 20 14.01 -7.19 -12.11
C LYS A 20 14.59 -6.33 -11.00
N LYS A 21 14.91 -6.99 -9.88
CA LYS A 21 15.70 -6.39 -8.81
C LYS A 21 16.72 -7.38 -8.30
N TYR A 22 17.98 -7.03 -8.46
CA TYR A 22 19.12 -7.82 -8.02
C TYR A 22 19.90 -7.03 -6.98
N TYR A 23 20.31 -7.71 -5.91
CA TYR A 23 21.15 -7.14 -4.86
C TYR A 23 22.49 -7.87 -4.81
N GLY A 24 23.55 -7.16 -4.41
CA GLY A 24 24.91 -7.68 -4.32
C GLY A 24 25.64 -7.68 -5.67
N GLU A 25 26.84 -8.24 -5.66
CA GLU A 25 27.75 -8.36 -6.81
C GLU A 25 28.19 -9.83 -6.96
N GLU A 26 28.67 -10.19 -8.17
CA GLU A 26 29.22 -11.54 -8.38
C GLU A 26 30.31 -11.88 -7.35
N PRO A 27 30.34 -13.12 -6.79
CA PRO A 27 29.46 -14.25 -7.13
C PRO A 27 28.17 -14.33 -6.28
N ASN A 28 27.85 -13.33 -5.45
CA ASN A 28 26.78 -13.37 -4.44
C ASN A 28 25.54 -12.55 -4.84
N ILE A 29 25.11 -12.62 -6.08
CA ILE A 29 23.92 -11.93 -6.56
C ILE A 29 22.65 -12.60 -6.02
N VAL A 30 21.81 -11.82 -5.33
CA VAL A 30 20.44 -12.20 -4.94
C VAL A 30 19.44 -11.64 -5.94
N ARG A 31 18.78 -12.51 -6.70
CA ARG A 31 17.74 -12.14 -7.67
C ARG A 31 16.38 -12.07 -6.95
N ALA A 32 16.14 -10.96 -6.27
CA ALA A 32 14.93 -10.77 -5.49
C ALA A 32 13.65 -10.69 -6.33
N LEU A 33 13.75 -10.12 -7.54
CA LEU A 33 12.72 -10.17 -8.61
C LEU A 33 13.42 -10.48 -9.93
N ASP A 34 12.85 -11.39 -10.74
CA ASP A 34 13.47 -11.86 -11.97
C ASP A 34 12.44 -11.98 -13.12
N GLY A 35 12.07 -10.85 -13.70
CA GLY A 35 11.16 -10.77 -14.83
C GLY A 35 9.68 -10.81 -14.42
N VAL A 36 9.30 -9.99 -13.45
CA VAL A 36 7.93 -9.92 -12.94
C VAL A 36 7.06 -9.01 -13.81
N ASP A 37 6.00 -9.59 -14.40
CA ASP A 37 4.90 -8.86 -15.03
C ASP A 37 3.69 -8.90 -14.09
N PHE A 38 3.29 -7.74 -13.57
CA PHE A 38 2.22 -7.60 -12.59
C PHE A 38 1.35 -6.40 -12.95
N SER A 39 0.05 -6.51 -12.78
CA SER A 39 -0.89 -5.41 -13.03
C SER A 39 -2.01 -5.40 -12.01
N VAL A 40 -2.56 -4.22 -11.73
CA VAL A 40 -3.68 -4.00 -10.82
C VAL A 40 -4.65 -3.03 -11.45
N GLU A 41 -5.93 -3.38 -11.48
CA GLU A 41 -7.01 -2.53 -11.95
C GLU A 41 -7.40 -1.49 -10.90
N GLU A 42 -8.02 -0.39 -11.35
CA GLU A 42 -8.54 0.62 -10.43
C GLU A 42 -9.63 0.03 -9.53
N GLY A 43 -9.50 0.24 -8.22
CA GLY A 43 -10.42 -0.28 -7.20
C GLY A 43 -10.23 -1.76 -6.87
N GLU A 44 -9.27 -2.47 -7.50
CA GLU A 44 -9.00 -3.87 -7.22
C GLU A 44 -8.21 -4.03 -5.91
N PHE A 45 -8.57 -5.04 -5.12
CA PHE A 45 -7.79 -5.49 -3.97
C PHE A 45 -7.04 -6.78 -4.32
N VAL A 46 -5.72 -6.69 -4.42
CA VAL A 46 -4.83 -7.82 -4.74
C VAL A 46 -4.04 -8.25 -3.51
N ALA A 47 -4.04 -9.55 -3.20
CA ALA A 47 -3.13 -10.13 -2.23
C ALA A 47 -1.94 -10.81 -2.94
N VAL A 48 -0.73 -10.47 -2.52
CA VAL A 48 0.52 -11.12 -2.97
C VAL A 48 0.98 -12.07 -1.88
N VAL A 49 1.01 -13.37 -2.18
CA VAL A 49 1.41 -14.43 -1.26
C VAL A 49 2.68 -15.14 -1.72
N GLY A 50 3.34 -15.82 -0.80
CA GLY A 50 4.56 -16.59 -1.06
C GLY A 50 5.37 -16.80 0.22
N THR A 51 6.39 -17.64 0.14
CA THR A 51 7.28 -17.94 1.26
C THR A 51 8.13 -16.73 1.68
N SER A 52 8.74 -16.78 2.86
CA SER A 52 9.72 -15.76 3.26
C SER A 52 10.88 -15.72 2.26
N GLY A 53 11.32 -14.52 1.89
CA GLY A 53 12.41 -14.34 0.92
C GLY A 53 12.00 -14.50 -0.55
N SER A 54 10.74 -14.78 -0.88
CA SER A 54 10.28 -14.99 -2.27
C SER A 54 10.26 -13.72 -3.15
N GLY A 55 10.49 -12.52 -2.58
CA GLY A 55 10.51 -11.25 -3.32
C GLY A 55 9.30 -10.33 -3.11
N LYS A 56 8.33 -10.71 -2.24
CA LYS A 56 7.10 -9.94 -2.01
C LYS A 56 7.34 -8.49 -1.56
N SER A 57 8.11 -8.29 -0.49
CA SER A 57 8.41 -6.94 0.02
C SER A 57 9.24 -6.14 -0.99
N THR A 58 10.14 -6.81 -1.75
CA THR A 58 10.84 -6.17 -2.85
C THR A 58 9.88 -5.70 -3.93
N LEU A 59 8.89 -6.52 -4.33
CA LEU A 59 7.85 -6.09 -5.27
C LEU A 59 7.12 -4.87 -4.75
N LEU A 60 6.67 -4.88 -3.49
CA LEU A 60 5.96 -3.76 -2.89
C LEU A 60 6.83 -2.49 -2.84
N HIS A 61 8.12 -2.60 -2.54
CA HIS A 61 9.05 -1.47 -2.57
C HIS A 61 9.23 -0.91 -3.99
N MET A 62 9.27 -1.77 -5.03
CA MET A 62 9.30 -1.32 -6.42
C MET A 62 8.02 -0.56 -6.79
N LEU A 63 6.84 -1.12 -6.46
CA LEU A 63 5.54 -0.48 -6.72
C LEU A 63 5.40 0.86 -5.99
N GLY A 64 6.02 0.95 -4.81
CA GLY A 64 6.04 2.16 -3.99
C GLY A 64 7.10 3.18 -4.36
N GLY A 65 7.99 2.88 -5.30
CA GLY A 65 9.14 3.75 -5.61
C GLY A 65 10.06 3.97 -4.42
N LEU A 66 10.17 2.99 -3.52
CA LEU A 66 11.09 3.01 -2.38
C LEU A 66 12.47 2.48 -2.73
N ASP A 67 12.59 1.81 -3.86
CA ASP A 67 13.84 1.31 -4.40
C ASP A 67 13.79 1.34 -5.94
N THR A 68 14.95 1.27 -6.60
CA THR A 68 15.08 1.40 -8.06
C THR A 68 15.23 0.02 -8.70
N PRO A 69 14.49 -0.30 -9.79
CA PRO A 69 14.64 -1.53 -10.53
C PRO A 69 16.06 -1.70 -11.10
N THR A 70 16.55 -2.94 -11.15
CA THR A 70 17.77 -3.28 -11.92
C THR A 70 17.47 -3.30 -13.42
N ALA A 71 16.26 -3.73 -13.80
CA ALA A 71 15.76 -3.70 -15.18
C ALA A 71 14.22 -3.81 -15.20
N GLY A 72 13.62 -3.56 -16.36
CA GLY A 72 12.17 -3.51 -16.52
C GLY A 72 11.59 -2.16 -16.11
N SER A 73 10.27 -2.08 -16.01
CA SER A 73 9.57 -0.83 -15.70
C SER A 73 8.49 -1.01 -14.63
N VAL A 74 8.20 0.07 -13.91
CA VAL A 74 7.08 0.19 -12.96
C VAL A 74 6.29 1.43 -13.30
N MET A 75 5.02 1.24 -13.66
CA MET A 75 4.08 2.30 -13.97
C MET A 75 3.02 2.40 -12.86
N VAL A 76 2.77 3.59 -12.37
CA VAL A 76 1.65 3.91 -11.45
C VAL A 76 0.89 5.11 -12.03
N ARG A 77 -0.43 4.99 -12.22
CA ARG A 77 -1.25 6.00 -12.91
C ARG A 77 -0.63 6.46 -14.24
N SER A 78 -0.16 5.52 -15.04
CA SER A 78 0.51 5.79 -16.33
C SER A 78 1.78 6.65 -16.23
N LYS A 79 2.40 6.72 -15.06
CA LYS A 79 3.69 7.38 -14.82
C LYS A 79 4.75 6.34 -14.52
N GLU A 80 5.84 6.34 -15.28
CA GLU A 80 6.98 5.45 -15.03
C GLU A 80 7.84 6.00 -13.91
N LEU A 81 7.97 5.23 -12.81
CA LEU A 81 8.64 5.71 -11.60
C LEU A 81 10.14 5.91 -11.81
N ALA A 82 10.79 5.05 -12.61
CA ALA A 82 12.22 5.12 -12.88
C ALA A 82 12.65 6.33 -13.74
N GLN A 83 11.68 7.04 -14.35
CA GLN A 83 11.96 8.25 -15.14
C GLN A 83 11.88 9.54 -14.31
N MET A 84 11.47 9.44 -13.03
CA MET A 84 11.37 10.56 -12.12
C MET A 84 12.71 10.79 -11.41
N ASP A 85 13.09 12.04 -11.24
CA ASP A 85 14.14 12.41 -10.29
C ASP A 85 13.66 12.23 -8.83
N ASP A 86 14.57 12.34 -7.87
CA ASP A 86 14.28 12.09 -6.45
C ASP A 86 13.19 13.02 -5.88
N ASP A 87 13.17 14.27 -6.29
CA ASP A 87 12.17 15.26 -5.85
C ASP A 87 10.79 14.93 -6.45
N GLN A 88 10.75 14.65 -7.76
CA GLN A 88 9.53 14.26 -8.45
C GLN A 88 8.96 12.97 -7.87
N LEU A 89 9.80 11.96 -7.62
CA LEU A 89 9.40 10.68 -7.05
C LEU A 89 8.89 10.85 -5.61
N THR A 90 9.51 11.71 -4.82
CA THR A 90 9.08 12.02 -3.45
C THR A 90 7.71 12.70 -3.43
N ILE A 91 7.48 13.68 -4.31
CA ILE A 91 6.17 14.35 -4.46
C ILE A 91 5.13 13.35 -4.99
N PHE A 92 5.50 12.54 -5.98
CA PHE A 92 4.61 11.53 -6.56
C PHE A 92 4.15 10.51 -5.52
N ARG A 93 5.09 9.94 -4.73
CA ARG A 93 4.76 9.01 -3.63
C ARG A 93 3.77 9.61 -2.65
N ARG A 94 4.04 10.80 -2.14
CA ARG A 94 3.21 11.50 -1.16
C ARG A 94 1.77 11.66 -1.62
N ARG A 95 1.57 11.92 -2.93
CA ARG A 95 0.24 12.20 -3.52
C ARG A 95 -0.49 10.96 -4.02
N ASN A 96 0.22 9.89 -4.35
CA ASN A 96 -0.36 8.77 -5.10
C ASN A 96 -0.24 7.42 -4.39
N ILE A 97 0.59 7.30 -3.35
CA ILE A 97 0.90 6.01 -2.73
C ILE A 97 0.71 6.11 -1.21
N GLY A 98 -0.25 5.36 -0.70
CA GLY A 98 -0.41 5.16 0.74
C GLY A 98 0.35 3.92 1.18
N PHE A 99 1.07 3.98 2.32
CA PHE A 99 1.76 2.83 2.88
C PHE A 99 1.17 2.42 4.23
N VAL A 100 0.94 1.12 4.40
CA VAL A 100 0.58 0.48 5.66
C VAL A 100 1.62 -0.59 5.97
N PHE A 101 2.45 -0.36 6.97
CA PHE A 101 3.55 -1.24 7.36
C PHE A 101 3.17 -2.13 8.55
N GLN A 102 3.86 -3.25 8.69
CA GLN A 102 3.73 -4.17 9.81
C GLN A 102 4.03 -3.49 11.17
N ASN A 103 5.00 -2.59 11.22
CA ASN A 103 5.42 -1.87 12.43
C ASN A 103 4.72 -0.52 12.62
N TYR A 104 3.57 -0.28 11.93
CA TYR A 104 2.76 0.94 11.97
C TYR A 104 3.50 2.22 11.53
N ASN A 105 4.77 2.38 11.86
CA ASN A 105 5.65 3.52 11.56
C ASN A 105 4.99 4.88 11.88
N LEU A 106 4.35 4.96 13.05
CA LEU A 106 3.82 6.22 13.56
C LEU A 106 4.97 7.08 14.09
N VAL A 107 4.85 8.40 13.90
CA VAL A 107 5.80 9.36 14.46
C VAL A 107 5.48 9.52 15.94
N PRO A 108 6.37 9.12 16.88
CA PRO A 108 6.03 8.95 18.28
C PRO A 108 5.79 10.27 19.04
N ILE A 109 6.26 11.38 18.51
CA ILE A 109 6.09 12.74 19.09
C ILE A 109 4.85 13.46 18.57
N LEU A 110 4.12 12.87 17.62
CA LEU A 110 2.88 13.38 17.06
C LEU A 110 1.71 12.58 17.62
N ASN A 111 0.59 13.26 17.93
CA ASN A 111 -0.65 12.59 18.30
C ASN A 111 -1.28 11.84 17.11
N VAL A 112 -2.42 11.20 17.33
CA VAL A 112 -3.13 10.43 16.28
C VAL A 112 -3.53 11.33 15.11
N GLN A 113 -4.16 12.48 15.39
CA GLN A 113 -4.59 13.41 14.35
C GLN A 113 -3.41 13.90 13.50
N GLU A 114 -2.34 14.33 14.14
CA GLU A 114 -1.12 14.81 13.50
C GLU A 114 -0.46 13.71 12.65
N ASN A 115 -0.41 12.47 13.13
CA ASN A 115 0.07 11.33 12.34
C ASN A 115 -0.77 11.09 11.09
N ILE A 116 -2.11 11.18 11.21
CA ILE A 116 -3.02 10.97 10.08
C ILE A 116 -2.82 12.02 9.00
N VAL A 117 -2.81 13.31 9.36
CA VAL A 117 -2.74 14.42 8.39
C VAL A 117 -1.36 14.67 7.82
N LEU A 118 -0.31 14.14 8.45
CA LEU A 118 1.10 14.39 8.13
C LEU A 118 1.43 14.34 6.62
N PRO A 119 1.04 13.32 5.83
CA PRO A 119 1.39 13.26 4.42
C PRO A 119 0.82 14.43 3.61
N VAL A 120 -0.38 14.90 3.96
CA VAL A 120 -1.07 16.00 3.27
C VAL A 120 -0.46 17.34 3.64
N GLU A 121 -0.14 17.54 4.92
CA GLU A 121 0.49 18.77 5.41
C GLU A 121 1.92 18.94 4.90
N LEU A 122 2.69 17.85 4.77
CA LEU A 122 4.03 17.88 4.14
C LEU A 122 3.96 18.26 2.66
N ASP A 123 2.81 18.14 2.01
CA ASP A 123 2.59 18.63 0.64
C ASP A 123 2.07 20.08 0.59
N GLY A 124 2.00 20.75 1.73
CA GLY A 124 1.48 22.13 1.87
C GLY A 124 -0.04 22.23 1.72
N ASN A 125 -0.75 21.13 1.75
CA ASN A 125 -2.20 21.05 1.62
C ASN A 125 -2.87 20.84 2.98
N ARG A 126 -4.20 20.90 2.99
CA ARG A 126 -5.06 20.52 4.13
C ARG A 126 -5.91 19.34 3.75
N VAL A 127 -6.14 18.46 4.72
CA VAL A 127 -7.07 17.34 4.55
C VAL A 127 -8.49 17.88 4.42
N ASP A 128 -9.28 17.31 3.52
CA ASP A 128 -10.72 17.56 3.44
C ASP A 128 -11.37 17.13 4.77
N PRO A 129 -12.04 18.05 5.49
CA PRO A 129 -12.67 17.72 6.76
C PRO A 129 -13.72 16.61 6.66
N ALA A 130 -14.44 16.51 5.55
CA ALA A 130 -15.44 15.47 5.35
C ALA A 130 -14.78 14.09 5.19
N LEU A 131 -13.71 13.99 4.40
CA LEU A 131 -12.93 12.77 4.25
C LEU A 131 -12.27 12.37 5.59
N MET A 132 -11.72 13.33 6.32
CA MET A 132 -11.12 13.08 7.63
C MET A 132 -12.13 12.47 8.60
N GLU A 133 -13.31 13.07 8.71
CA GLU A 133 -14.39 12.59 9.60
C GLU A 133 -14.87 11.19 9.20
N GLU A 134 -15.02 10.93 7.90
CA GLU A 134 -15.43 9.62 7.38
C GLU A 134 -14.39 8.54 7.71
N VAL A 135 -13.11 8.78 7.39
CA VAL A 135 -12.00 7.86 7.64
C VAL A 135 -11.86 7.56 9.13
N VAL A 136 -11.81 8.60 9.96
CA VAL A 136 -11.67 8.50 11.41
C VAL A 136 -12.88 7.76 12.03
N GLY A 137 -14.10 8.08 11.54
CA GLY A 137 -15.33 7.43 11.98
C GLY A 137 -15.36 5.94 11.66
N MET A 138 -15.03 5.55 10.43
CA MET A 138 -14.99 4.14 9.99
C MET A 138 -13.96 3.32 10.77
N LEU A 139 -12.82 3.92 11.13
CA LEU A 139 -11.75 3.28 11.89
C LEU A 139 -11.93 3.32 13.41
N GLY A 140 -12.99 4.00 13.91
CA GLY A 140 -13.27 4.12 15.34
C GLY A 140 -12.20 4.89 16.10
N LEU A 141 -11.66 5.97 15.53
CA LEU A 141 -10.54 6.74 16.08
C LEU A 141 -10.96 8.09 16.67
N ARG A 142 -12.26 8.50 16.60
CA ARG A 142 -12.74 9.83 17.04
C ARG A 142 -12.27 10.22 18.43
N GLU A 143 -12.42 9.30 19.40
CA GLU A 143 -12.04 9.55 20.80
C GLU A 143 -10.52 9.43 21.06
N LYS A 144 -9.74 9.13 20.04
CA LYS A 144 -8.30 8.89 20.14
C LYS A 144 -7.44 9.94 19.42
N LEU A 145 -8.05 10.93 18.78
CA LEU A 145 -7.33 11.90 17.95
C LEU A 145 -6.19 12.61 18.69
N GLU A 146 -6.41 12.96 19.96
CA GLU A 146 -5.40 13.61 20.81
C GLU A 146 -4.47 12.64 21.55
N SER A 147 -4.68 11.32 21.38
CA SER A 147 -3.86 10.31 22.06
C SER A 147 -2.48 10.19 21.40
N MET A 148 -1.45 9.87 22.18
CA MET A 148 -0.11 9.61 21.68
C MET A 148 0.03 8.13 21.26
N PRO A 149 0.86 7.82 20.25
CA PRO A 149 1.03 6.45 19.74
C PRO A 149 1.34 5.40 20.82
N ASN A 150 2.16 5.73 21.80
CA ASN A 150 2.55 4.84 22.89
C ASN A 150 1.42 4.51 23.88
N THR A 151 0.30 5.21 23.83
CA THR A 151 -0.88 4.95 24.66
C THR A 151 -1.92 4.07 23.96
N LEU A 152 -1.68 3.71 22.69
CA LEU A 152 -2.60 2.94 21.85
C LEU A 152 -2.24 1.45 21.85
N SER A 153 -3.25 0.58 21.76
CA SER A 153 -3.02 -0.82 21.44
C SER A 153 -2.47 -0.99 20.02
N GLY A 154 -1.84 -2.14 19.72
CA GLY A 154 -1.31 -2.44 18.40
C GLY A 154 -2.37 -2.30 17.28
N GLY A 155 -3.58 -2.82 17.52
CA GLY A 155 -4.69 -2.67 16.57
C GLY A 155 -5.13 -1.21 16.36
N GLN A 156 -5.09 -0.38 17.42
CA GLN A 156 -5.36 1.06 17.29
C GLN A 156 -4.26 1.76 16.51
N GLN A 157 -2.99 1.46 16.78
CA GLN A 157 -1.86 2.01 16.02
C GLN A 157 -1.96 1.64 14.52
N GLN A 158 -2.34 0.39 14.21
CA GLN A 158 -2.55 -0.04 12.83
C GLN A 158 -3.70 0.70 12.16
N ARG A 159 -4.81 0.95 12.86
CA ARG A 159 -5.91 1.77 12.34
C ARG A 159 -5.46 3.21 12.05
N VAL A 160 -4.60 3.79 12.86
CA VAL A 160 -3.99 5.11 12.61
C VAL A 160 -3.12 5.08 11.36
N ALA A 161 -2.30 4.03 11.17
CA ALA A 161 -1.48 3.86 9.96
C ALA A 161 -2.34 3.73 8.70
N ILE A 162 -3.48 3.01 8.78
CA ILE A 162 -4.45 2.90 7.69
C ILE A 162 -5.10 4.26 7.40
N ALA A 163 -5.53 5.00 8.43
CA ALA A 163 -6.09 6.35 8.28
C ALA A 163 -5.11 7.28 7.56
N ARG A 164 -3.84 7.30 8.01
CA ARG A 164 -2.76 8.08 7.38
C ARG A 164 -2.55 7.73 5.90
N ALA A 165 -2.63 6.45 5.57
CA ALA A 165 -2.45 5.99 4.19
C ALA A 165 -3.60 6.46 3.28
N LEU A 166 -4.83 6.55 3.80
CA LEU A 166 -6.04 6.84 3.01
C LEU A 166 -6.37 8.32 2.90
N VAL A 167 -6.04 9.12 3.91
CA VAL A 167 -6.48 10.52 4.01
C VAL A 167 -5.90 11.42 2.90
N ALA A 168 -4.79 11.00 2.29
CA ALA A 168 -4.22 11.69 1.13
C ALA A 168 -4.97 11.40 -0.19
N GLY A 169 -5.97 10.52 -0.20
CA GLY A 169 -6.67 10.07 -1.41
C GLY A 169 -5.73 9.44 -2.43
N PRO A 170 -4.87 8.47 -2.04
CA PRO A 170 -3.85 7.93 -2.92
C PRO A 170 -4.47 7.10 -4.05
N ALA A 171 -3.74 6.97 -5.17
CA ALA A 171 -4.14 6.09 -6.27
C ALA A 171 -4.07 4.60 -5.87
N ILE A 172 -3.14 4.27 -4.99
CA ILE A 172 -2.93 2.90 -4.50
C ILE A 172 -2.50 2.91 -3.04
N VAL A 173 -2.99 1.94 -2.28
CA VAL A 173 -2.48 1.61 -0.95
C VAL A 173 -1.65 0.33 -1.03
N LEU A 174 -0.45 0.37 -0.49
CA LEU A 174 0.50 -0.73 -0.40
C LEU A 174 0.59 -1.18 1.07
N ALA A 175 0.20 -2.41 1.37
CA ALA A 175 0.18 -2.95 2.72
C ALA A 175 1.18 -4.11 2.86
N ASP A 176 2.22 -3.93 3.69
CA ASP A 176 3.23 -4.94 3.97
C ASP A 176 2.92 -5.62 5.30
N GLU A 177 2.40 -6.87 5.24
CA GLU A 177 2.05 -7.68 6.41
C GLU A 177 1.24 -6.89 7.47
N PRO A 178 0.12 -6.25 7.09
CA PRO A 178 -0.53 -5.22 7.93
C PRO A 178 -1.05 -5.74 9.27
N THR A 179 -1.01 -7.05 9.50
CA THR A 179 -1.47 -7.70 10.73
C THR A 179 -0.41 -8.57 11.38
N GLY A 180 0.83 -8.55 10.89
CA GLY A 180 1.90 -9.44 11.35
C GLY A 180 2.27 -9.29 12.83
N ASN A 181 1.96 -8.14 13.45
CA ASN A 181 2.22 -7.86 14.87
C ASN A 181 0.95 -7.89 15.74
N LEU A 182 -0.16 -8.42 15.23
CA LEU A 182 -1.45 -8.45 15.92
C LEU A 182 -1.87 -9.89 16.26
N ASP A 183 -2.64 -10.05 17.33
CA ASP A 183 -3.33 -11.30 17.61
C ASP A 183 -4.42 -11.60 16.55
N SER A 184 -4.86 -12.85 16.47
CA SER A 184 -5.78 -13.30 15.41
C SER A 184 -7.11 -12.54 15.39
N ARG A 185 -7.68 -12.19 16.56
CA ARG A 185 -8.95 -11.46 16.65
C ARG A 185 -8.78 -10.03 16.16
N THR A 186 -7.76 -9.33 16.67
CA THR A 186 -7.42 -7.96 16.25
C THR A 186 -7.07 -7.91 14.75
N SER A 187 -6.38 -8.93 14.24
CA SER A 187 -6.08 -9.09 12.81
C SER A 187 -7.34 -9.15 11.96
N ALA A 188 -8.31 -9.99 12.34
CA ALA A 188 -9.58 -10.10 11.63
C ALA A 188 -10.36 -8.76 11.63
N ASP A 189 -10.39 -8.07 12.78
CA ASP A 189 -11.05 -6.77 12.91
C ASP A 189 -10.40 -5.70 12.01
N VAL A 190 -9.08 -5.60 12.03
CA VAL A 190 -8.31 -4.62 11.20
C VAL A 190 -8.47 -4.93 9.72
N MET A 191 -8.40 -6.19 9.32
CA MET A 191 -8.58 -6.57 7.92
C MET A 191 -10.00 -6.36 7.43
N GLY A 192 -11.00 -6.63 8.27
CA GLY A 192 -12.40 -6.31 7.97
C GLY A 192 -12.62 -4.80 7.77
N LEU A 193 -11.94 -3.96 8.54
CA LEU A 193 -11.95 -2.50 8.35
C LEU A 193 -11.28 -2.13 7.02
N LEU A 194 -10.09 -2.64 6.74
CA LEU A 194 -9.35 -2.33 5.52
C LEU A 194 -10.17 -2.74 4.26
N ARG A 195 -10.81 -3.92 4.26
CA ARG A 195 -11.68 -4.35 3.17
C ARG A 195 -12.89 -3.42 2.99
N ARG A 196 -13.56 -3.04 4.08
CA ARG A 196 -14.70 -2.10 4.01
C ARG A 196 -14.27 -0.75 3.44
N MET A 197 -13.10 -0.23 3.85
CA MET A 197 -12.60 1.05 3.35
C MET A 197 -12.20 0.96 1.86
N SER A 198 -11.53 -0.13 1.45
CA SER A 198 -11.24 -0.37 0.03
C SER A 198 -12.50 -0.32 -0.82
N THR A 199 -13.58 -0.96 -0.36
CA THR A 199 -14.87 -0.95 -1.07
C THR A 199 -15.55 0.42 -1.04
N ALA A 200 -15.61 1.08 0.14
CA ALA A 200 -16.31 2.35 0.31
C ALA A 200 -15.66 3.50 -0.48
N PHE A 201 -14.34 3.54 -0.51
CA PHE A 201 -13.57 4.56 -1.23
C PHE A 201 -13.15 4.15 -2.65
N HIS A 202 -13.59 2.97 -3.12
CA HIS A 202 -13.11 2.38 -4.39
C HIS A 202 -11.59 2.41 -4.49
N GLN A 203 -10.92 2.07 -3.37
CA GLN A 203 -9.48 2.19 -3.21
C GLN A 203 -8.75 0.97 -3.75
N THR A 204 -7.83 1.19 -4.69
CA THR A 204 -6.90 0.15 -5.13
C THR A 204 -5.96 -0.24 -4.00
N LEU A 205 -5.82 -1.54 -3.74
CA LEU A 205 -5.03 -2.07 -2.64
C LEU A 205 -4.17 -3.24 -3.09
N VAL A 206 -2.87 -3.19 -2.81
CA VAL A 206 -1.96 -4.35 -2.90
C VAL A 206 -1.46 -4.69 -1.51
N MET A 207 -1.74 -5.91 -1.07
CA MET A 207 -1.35 -6.39 0.25
C MET A 207 -0.41 -7.58 0.12
N ILE A 208 0.67 -7.55 0.88
CA ILE A 208 1.50 -8.73 1.10
C ILE A 208 1.05 -9.42 2.38
N THR A 209 0.91 -10.73 2.32
CA THR A 209 0.66 -11.55 3.51
C THR A 209 1.15 -12.98 3.32
N HIS A 210 1.56 -13.61 4.42
CA HIS A 210 1.81 -15.05 4.48
C HIS A 210 0.61 -15.82 5.04
N ASN A 211 -0.44 -15.12 5.49
CA ASN A 211 -1.66 -15.71 6.03
C ASN A 211 -2.67 -15.94 4.89
N SER A 212 -2.97 -17.22 4.61
CA SER A 212 -3.89 -17.63 3.55
C SER A 212 -5.34 -17.22 3.79
N GLU A 213 -5.80 -17.15 5.05
CA GLU A 213 -7.15 -16.72 5.38
C GLU A 213 -7.32 -15.21 5.10
N ILE A 214 -6.32 -14.42 5.44
CA ILE A 214 -6.30 -12.98 5.16
C ILE A 214 -6.24 -12.73 3.65
N ALA A 215 -5.46 -13.51 2.90
CA ALA A 215 -5.38 -13.39 1.45
C ALA A 215 -6.74 -13.61 0.75
N GLN A 216 -7.63 -14.44 1.30
CA GLN A 216 -8.98 -14.67 0.76
C GLN A 216 -9.90 -13.43 0.83
N LEU A 217 -9.53 -12.38 1.53
CA LEU A 217 -10.28 -11.12 1.55
C LEU A 217 -10.06 -10.28 0.27
N ALA A 218 -9.03 -10.60 -0.49
CA ALA A 218 -8.71 -9.93 -1.75
C ALA A 218 -9.63 -10.40 -2.90
N ASP A 219 -9.74 -9.56 -3.91
CA ASP A 219 -10.48 -9.89 -5.14
C ASP A 219 -9.67 -10.87 -6.01
N ARG A 220 -8.33 -10.81 -5.91
CA ARG A 220 -7.40 -11.67 -6.62
C ARG A 220 -6.17 -11.98 -5.77
N ILE A 221 -5.68 -13.21 -5.90
CA ILE A 221 -4.45 -13.66 -5.23
C ILE A 221 -3.37 -13.90 -6.28
N VAL A 222 -2.18 -13.36 -6.04
CA VAL A 222 -0.99 -13.56 -6.88
C VAL A 222 0.08 -14.24 -6.05
N ARG A 223 0.62 -15.35 -6.55
CA ARG A 223 1.67 -16.11 -5.87
C ARG A 223 3.03 -15.77 -6.47
N ILE A 224 3.97 -15.43 -5.59
CA ILE A 224 5.36 -15.17 -5.97
C ILE A 224 6.28 -16.20 -5.30
N GLU A 225 7.16 -16.82 -6.10
CA GLU A 225 8.20 -17.78 -5.67
C GLU A 225 9.50 -17.46 -6.40
N ASP A 226 10.61 -17.44 -5.66
CA ASP A 226 11.96 -17.18 -6.18
C ASP A 226 12.02 -15.97 -7.13
N GLY A 227 11.35 -14.87 -6.74
CA GLY A 227 11.33 -13.62 -7.49
C GLY A 227 10.47 -13.64 -8.76
N ARG A 228 9.61 -14.64 -8.97
CA ARG A 228 8.74 -14.76 -10.15
C ARG A 228 7.30 -15.01 -9.76
N ILE A 229 6.37 -14.51 -10.57
CA ILE A 229 4.96 -14.84 -10.43
C ILE A 229 4.74 -16.24 -11.01
N VAL A 230 4.24 -17.15 -10.17
CA VAL A 230 4.00 -18.57 -10.55
C VAL A 230 2.52 -18.88 -10.71
N GLU A 231 1.62 -18.11 -10.09
CA GLU A 231 0.18 -18.30 -10.15
C GLU A 231 -0.53 -16.93 -10.15
N ARG A 232 -1.54 -16.81 -11.01
CA ARG A 232 -2.46 -15.67 -11.08
C ARG A 232 -3.86 -16.23 -10.92
N GLY A 233 -4.43 -16.07 -9.73
CA GLY A 233 -5.80 -16.48 -9.41
C GLY A 233 -6.83 -15.41 -9.69
#